data_aead4bf7996690fc71689e9b1118fcf4
#
_entry.id   aead4bf7996690fc71689e9b1118fcf4
#
_cell.length_a   1.000
_cell.length_b   1.000
_cell.length_c   1.000
_cell.angle_alpha   90.00
_cell.angle_beta   90.00
_cell.angle_gamma   90.00
#
_symmetry.space_group_name_H-M   'P 1'
#
loop_
_entity.id
_entity.type
_entity.pdbx_description
1 polymer ?
#
loop_
_entity_poly.entity_id
_entity_poly.type
_entity_poly.pdbx_seq_one_letter_code
_entity_poly.pdbx_strand_id
1 'polypeptide(L)'
;MVALSNALSRVFGSVAGCEFPSFIQKGINALYVKIFKIDLSEFEPLENYKSLNALFTRSLKKERPFDKAPNICIAPCDALITECAFLDNDSALQIKGMPYKAHELVGEINPLSPSFFYANFYLSPKDYHHYHAPCDLEILEARYFAGKLLPVNKPSLYKNKNLFVGNERVALVAKDIQGNRLYFVAVGALNVGKMRFNFDKNIQTNAKARFTQTYSYNPPIKVKKGDNLGNFEMGSTIVLFIQNTAFKDLKEKSVKFGESIGEFHAN
;
A
#
# COMPACT_ATOMS: atom_id res chain seq x y z
N MET A 1 14.88 1.55 20.06
CA MET A 1 13.92 2.39 19.29
C MET A 1 12.94 1.58 18.43
N VAL A 2 13.36 0.56 17.66
CA VAL A 2 12.45 -0.29 16.84
C VAL A 2 11.36 -0.96 17.68
N ALA A 3 11.73 -1.46 18.89
CA ALA A 3 10.78 -2.11 19.81
C ALA A 3 9.64 -1.20 20.25
N LEU A 4 9.92 0.09 20.46
CA LEU A 4 8.95 1.04 21.00
C LEU A 4 7.91 1.44 19.95
N SER A 5 8.30 1.79 18.71
CA SER A 5 7.35 2.16 17.65
C SER A 5 6.39 1.03 17.31
N ASN A 6 6.92 -0.21 17.22
CA ASN A 6 6.09 -1.38 16.94
C ASN A 6 5.19 -1.76 18.13
N ALA A 7 5.66 -1.55 19.38
CA ALA A 7 4.83 -1.77 20.57
C ALA A 7 3.68 -0.75 20.64
N LEU A 8 3.97 0.52 20.41
CA LEU A 8 2.95 1.59 20.33
C LEU A 8 1.93 1.29 19.23
N SER A 9 2.38 0.88 18.03
CA SER A 9 1.48 0.52 16.94
C SER A 9 0.59 -0.68 17.28
N ARG A 10 1.11 -1.69 18.00
CA ARG A 10 0.28 -2.81 18.48
C ARG A 10 -0.76 -2.38 19.50
N VAL A 11 -0.37 -1.55 20.49
CA VAL A 11 -1.30 -1.05 21.51
C VAL A 11 -2.39 -0.19 20.85
N PHE A 12 -1.99 0.71 19.95
CA PHE A 12 -2.95 1.54 19.20
C PHE A 12 -3.90 0.68 18.36
N GLY A 13 -3.39 -0.30 17.62
CA GLY A 13 -4.20 -1.23 16.83
C GLY A 13 -5.17 -2.03 17.69
N SER A 14 -4.76 -2.46 18.89
CA SER A 14 -5.64 -3.14 19.84
C SER A 14 -6.76 -2.24 20.32
N VAL A 15 -6.44 -0.99 20.71
CA VAL A 15 -7.45 0.00 21.15
C VAL A 15 -8.39 0.39 20.01
N ALA A 16 -7.86 0.61 18.82
CA ALA A 16 -8.67 0.91 17.63
C ALA A 16 -9.61 -0.22 17.22
N GLY A 17 -9.24 -1.48 17.54
CA GLY A 17 -10.07 -2.66 17.33
C GLY A 17 -11.09 -2.93 18.43
N CYS A 18 -11.01 -2.25 19.59
CA CYS A 18 -12.00 -2.42 20.66
C CYS A 18 -13.37 -1.90 20.22
N GLU A 19 -14.41 -2.66 20.58
CA GLU A 19 -15.80 -2.24 20.45
C GLU A 19 -16.24 -1.62 21.78
N PHE A 20 -16.44 -0.31 21.79
CA PHE A 20 -16.99 0.42 22.93
C PHE A 20 -18.54 0.40 22.90
N PRO A 21 -19.22 0.73 24.02
CA PRO A 21 -20.67 0.94 23.99
C PRO A 21 -21.07 1.89 22.84
N SER A 22 -22.18 1.60 22.17
CA SER A 22 -22.53 2.21 20.88
C SER A 22 -22.51 3.73 20.87
N PHE A 23 -22.94 4.38 21.96
CA PHE A 23 -22.95 5.84 22.08
C PHE A 23 -21.52 6.43 22.15
N ILE A 24 -20.58 5.76 22.84
CA ILE A 24 -19.17 6.15 22.92
C ILE A 24 -18.50 5.94 21.55
N GLN A 25 -18.72 4.75 20.97
CA GLN A 25 -18.14 4.40 19.66
C GLN A 25 -18.59 5.36 18.56
N LYS A 26 -19.88 5.73 18.55
CA LYS A 26 -20.41 6.72 17.61
C LYS A 26 -19.72 8.08 17.76
N GLY A 27 -19.48 8.51 19.01
CA GLY A 27 -18.74 9.74 19.28
C GLY A 27 -17.30 9.69 18.79
N ILE A 28 -16.57 8.60 19.05
CA ILE A 28 -15.18 8.37 18.57
C ILE A 28 -15.14 8.42 17.03
N ASN A 29 -16.01 7.66 16.38
CA ASN A 29 -16.07 7.58 14.92
C ASN A 29 -16.42 8.95 14.30
N ALA A 30 -17.40 9.67 14.87
CA ALA A 30 -17.80 11.01 14.41
C ALA A 30 -16.67 12.02 14.53
N LEU A 31 -15.95 11.99 15.66
CA LEU A 31 -14.80 12.86 15.87
C LEU A 31 -13.68 12.56 14.85
N TYR A 32 -13.41 11.27 14.59
CA TYR A 32 -12.42 10.85 13.61
C TYR A 32 -12.79 11.31 12.21
N VAL A 33 -14.04 11.09 11.78
CA VAL A 33 -14.56 11.56 10.48
C VAL A 33 -14.42 13.07 10.34
N LYS A 34 -14.76 13.83 11.40
CA LYS A 34 -14.67 15.29 11.41
C LYS A 34 -13.23 15.80 11.32
N ILE A 35 -12.30 15.21 12.11
CA ILE A 35 -10.88 15.62 12.14
C ILE A 35 -10.22 15.37 10.78
N PHE A 36 -10.41 14.20 10.21
CA PHE A 36 -9.77 13.81 8.96
C PHE A 36 -10.59 14.15 7.71
N LYS A 37 -11.79 14.76 7.88
CA LYS A 37 -12.70 15.15 6.79
C LYS A 37 -13.00 13.98 5.86
N ILE A 38 -13.37 12.83 6.42
CA ILE A 38 -13.66 11.61 5.68
C ILE A 38 -15.00 11.76 4.98
N ASP A 39 -15.01 11.54 3.67
CA ASP A 39 -16.24 11.39 2.89
C ASP A 39 -16.72 9.94 2.97
N LEU A 40 -17.94 9.74 3.47
CA LEU A 40 -18.57 8.43 3.59
C LEU A 40 -19.60 8.14 2.49
N SER A 41 -19.70 8.97 1.46
CA SER A 41 -20.72 8.84 0.40
C SER A 41 -20.66 7.48 -0.35
N GLU A 42 -19.44 6.92 -0.50
CA GLU A 42 -19.22 5.62 -1.15
C GLU A 42 -19.21 4.44 -0.15
N PHE A 43 -19.42 4.69 1.16
CA PHE A 43 -19.22 3.73 2.25
C PHE A 43 -20.49 3.54 3.07
N GLU A 44 -20.49 2.55 3.98
CA GLU A 44 -21.60 2.34 4.90
C GLU A 44 -21.83 3.57 5.81
N PRO A 45 -23.06 3.78 6.31
CA PRO A 45 -23.35 4.80 7.30
C PRO A 45 -22.46 4.66 8.54
N LEU A 46 -22.13 5.79 9.18
CA LEU A 46 -21.17 5.84 10.30
C LEU A 46 -21.54 4.91 11.47
N GLU A 47 -22.83 4.73 11.71
CA GLU A 47 -23.38 3.88 12.78
C GLU A 47 -23.10 2.38 12.57
N ASN A 48 -22.78 1.96 11.36
CA ASN A 48 -22.51 0.54 11.05
C ASN A 48 -21.10 0.11 11.49
N TYR A 49 -20.22 1.05 11.84
CA TYR A 49 -18.84 0.76 12.23
C TYR A 49 -18.71 0.57 13.74
N LYS A 50 -18.53 -0.68 14.17
CA LYS A 50 -18.46 -1.10 15.59
C LYS A 50 -17.16 -0.73 16.28
N SER A 51 -16.11 -0.36 15.52
CA SER A 51 -14.82 0.08 16.06
C SER A 51 -14.18 1.12 15.14
N LEU A 52 -13.17 1.84 15.65
CA LEU A 52 -12.38 2.75 14.83
C LEU A 52 -11.65 2.02 13.70
N ASN A 53 -11.15 0.81 13.99
CA ASN A 53 -10.50 -0.01 12.95
C ASN A 53 -11.49 -0.42 11.85
N ALA A 54 -12.73 -0.77 12.19
CA ALA A 54 -13.77 -1.07 11.20
C ALA A 54 -14.07 0.12 10.29
N LEU A 55 -14.11 1.34 10.85
CA LEU A 55 -14.27 2.58 10.07
C LEU A 55 -13.05 2.83 9.17
N PHE A 56 -11.86 2.58 9.67
CA PHE A 56 -10.61 2.78 8.92
C PHE A 56 -10.48 1.80 7.75
N THR A 57 -10.79 0.53 7.99
CA THR A 57 -10.74 -0.54 6.98
C THR A 57 -12.07 -0.70 6.20
N ARG A 58 -12.85 0.37 6.12
CA ARG A 58 -14.14 0.38 5.45
C ARG A 58 -14.06 -0.05 4.00
N SER A 59 -15.01 -0.84 3.57
CA SER A 59 -15.14 -1.30 2.18
C SER A 59 -16.10 -0.40 1.39
N LEU A 60 -15.87 -0.29 0.09
CA LEU A 60 -16.80 0.36 -0.83
C LEU A 60 -18.15 -0.39 -0.86
N LYS A 61 -19.26 0.33 -0.85
CA LYS A 61 -20.61 -0.26 -1.03
C LYS A 61 -20.82 -0.85 -2.41
N LYS A 62 -20.22 -0.21 -3.40
CA LYS A 62 -20.27 -0.65 -4.81
C LYS A 62 -18.85 -0.55 -5.37
N GLU A 63 -18.49 -1.50 -6.20
CA GLU A 63 -17.25 -1.43 -6.96
C GLU A 63 -17.26 -0.17 -7.83
N ARG A 64 -16.12 0.54 -7.82
CA ARG A 64 -15.94 1.65 -8.74
C ARG A 64 -15.71 1.12 -10.15
N PRO A 65 -16.31 1.75 -11.16
CA PRO A 65 -16.02 1.40 -12.54
C PRO A 65 -14.56 1.76 -12.86
N PHE A 66 -13.90 0.92 -13.61
CA PHE A 66 -12.56 1.16 -14.14
C PHE A 66 -12.43 0.59 -15.55
N ASP A 67 -11.44 1.09 -16.29
CA ASP A 67 -11.14 0.61 -17.64
C ASP A 67 -10.63 -0.84 -17.61
N LYS A 68 -11.35 -1.73 -18.29
CA LYS A 68 -11.03 -3.17 -18.36
C LYS A 68 -10.07 -3.53 -19.49
N ALA A 69 -9.71 -2.58 -20.36
CA ALA A 69 -8.76 -2.83 -21.45
C ALA A 69 -7.43 -3.37 -20.89
N PRO A 70 -6.90 -4.48 -21.41
CA PRO A 70 -5.77 -5.19 -20.80
C PRO A 70 -4.48 -4.37 -20.78
N ASN A 71 -4.35 -3.39 -21.68
CA ASN A 71 -3.22 -2.47 -21.75
C ASN A 71 -3.29 -1.30 -20.77
N ILE A 72 -4.41 -1.11 -20.04
CA ILE A 72 -4.55 0.00 -19.09
C ILE A 72 -4.12 -0.45 -17.70
N CYS A 73 -3.20 0.32 -17.10
CA CYS A 73 -2.83 0.21 -15.69
C CYS A 73 -3.69 1.15 -14.85
N ILE A 74 -4.29 0.67 -13.77
CA ILE A 74 -5.14 1.46 -12.88
C ILE A 74 -4.46 1.75 -11.54
N ALA A 75 -4.86 2.85 -10.88
CA ALA A 75 -4.43 3.17 -9.53
C ALA A 75 -4.87 2.06 -8.57
N PRO A 76 -3.93 1.51 -7.77
CA PRO A 76 -4.23 0.37 -6.89
C PRO A 76 -4.99 0.77 -5.62
N CYS A 77 -5.05 2.05 -5.29
CA CYS A 77 -5.67 2.57 -4.06
C CYS A 77 -6.00 4.05 -4.20
N ASP A 78 -6.75 4.58 -3.23
CA ASP A 78 -6.90 6.03 -3.06
C ASP A 78 -5.62 6.58 -2.44
N ALA A 79 -4.99 7.56 -3.09
CA ALA A 79 -3.71 8.08 -2.64
C ALA A 79 -3.35 9.45 -3.23
N LEU A 80 -2.39 10.11 -2.58
CA LEU A 80 -1.59 11.15 -3.21
C LEU A 80 -0.33 10.49 -3.81
N ILE A 81 -0.09 10.65 -5.11
CA ILE A 81 1.16 10.22 -5.73
C ILE A 81 2.23 11.26 -5.41
N THR A 82 3.14 10.91 -4.49
CA THR A 82 4.17 11.85 -4.00
C THR A 82 5.37 11.94 -4.93
N GLU A 83 5.75 10.85 -5.55
CA GLU A 83 6.84 10.76 -6.54
C GLU A 83 6.51 9.68 -7.55
N CYS A 84 6.86 9.93 -8.82
CA CYS A 84 6.83 8.94 -9.86
C CYS A 84 7.84 9.29 -10.95
N ALA A 85 8.59 8.30 -11.44
CA ALA A 85 9.59 8.45 -12.51
C ALA A 85 10.12 7.07 -12.97
N PHE A 86 10.89 7.04 -14.04
CA PHE A 86 11.77 5.90 -14.31
C PHE A 86 12.92 5.84 -13.29
N LEU A 87 13.42 4.65 -13.01
CA LEU A 87 14.58 4.48 -12.15
C LEU A 87 15.83 5.09 -12.80
N ASP A 88 16.61 5.79 -12.00
CA ASP A 88 17.94 6.26 -12.37
C ASP A 88 18.99 5.44 -11.61
N ASN A 89 19.70 4.54 -12.31
CA ASN A 89 20.72 3.68 -11.71
C ASN A 89 20.21 2.96 -10.44
N ASP A 90 19.04 2.29 -10.53
CA ASP A 90 18.39 1.63 -9.41
C ASP A 90 17.96 2.59 -8.27
N SER A 91 17.92 3.87 -8.53
CA SER A 91 17.53 4.90 -7.55
C SER A 91 16.09 5.33 -7.77
N ALA A 92 15.29 5.27 -6.71
CA ALA A 92 13.96 5.87 -6.61
C ALA A 92 13.96 6.92 -5.50
N LEU A 93 13.01 7.86 -5.54
CA LEU A 93 12.84 8.87 -4.51
C LEU A 93 11.70 8.48 -3.57
N GLN A 94 11.93 8.47 -2.25
CA GLN A 94 10.84 8.39 -1.26
C GLN A 94 10.06 9.70 -1.19
N ILE A 95 10.76 10.81 -1.41
CA ILE A 95 10.26 12.18 -1.61
C ILE A 95 11.36 12.97 -2.30
N LYS A 96 11.06 14.14 -2.88
CA LYS A 96 12.02 15.00 -3.57
C LYS A 96 13.35 15.15 -2.78
N GLY A 97 14.46 14.81 -3.43
CA GLY A 97 15.81 14.91 -2.86
C GLY A 97 16.20 13.80 -1.86
N MET A 98 15.36 12.78 -1.67
CA MET A 98 15.63 11.69 -0.73
C MET A 98 15.60 10.34 -1.45
N PRO A 99 16.72 9.95 -2.10
CA PRO A 99 16.80 8.69 -2.84
C PRO A 99 16.95 7.47 -1.92
N TYR A 100 16.55 6.32 -2.46
CA TYR A 100 16.81 4.99 -1.91
C TYR A 100 17.07 4.00 -3.06
N LYS A 101 17.68 2.86 -2.76
CA LYS A 101 17.92 1.79 -3.74
C LYS A 101 16.68 0.92 -3.91
N ALA A 102 16.17 0.83 -5.15
CA ALA A 102 14.94 0.10 -5.44
C ALA A 102 15.09 -1.40 -5.15
N HIS A 103 16.24 -2.02 -5.50
CA HIS A 103 16.50 -3.43 -5.22
C HIS A 103 16.42 -3.75 -3.71
N GLU A 104 16.91 -2.85 -2.83
CA GLU A 104 16.81 -3.03 -1.38
C GLU A 104 15.37 -3.02 -0.89
N LEU A 105 14.52 -2.16 -1.49
CA LEU A 105 13.11 -2.08 -1.12
C LEU A 105 12.37 -3.38 -1.44
N VAL A 106 12.61 -3.94 -2.61
CA VAL A 106 11.92 -5.15 -3.10
C VAL A 106 12.63 -6.47 -2.70
N GLY A 107 13.85 -6.38 -2.16
CA GLY A 107 14.64 -7.53 -1.72
C GLY A 107 15.28 -8.31 -2.88
N GLU A 108 15.65 -7.63 -3.95
CA GLU A 108 16.48 -8.22 -5.00
C GLU A 108 17.97 -8.09 -4.63
N ILE A 109 18.78 -9.02 -5.15
CA ILE A 109 20.25 -9.01 -4.94
C ILE A 109 20.89 -8.00 -5.89
N ASN A 110 20.41 -7.95 -7.13
CA ASN A 110 20.96 -7.11 -8.17
C ASN A 110 20.14 -5.82 -8.34
N PRO A 111 20.77 -4.71 -8.75
CA PRO A 111 20.09 -3.48 -9.10
C PRO A 111 18.96 -3.68 -10.09
N LEU A 112 17.85 -2.98 -9.90
CA LEU A 112 16.75 -2.98 -10.86
C LEU A 112 17.13 -2.21 -12.12
N SER A 113 16.64 -2.69 -13.26
CA SER A 113 16.84 -2.05 -14.56
C SER A 113 16.23 -0.64 -14.60
N PRO A 114 16.84 0.31 -15.35
CA PRO A 114 16.24 1.61 -15.63
C PRO A 114 14.89 1.54 -16.38
N SER A 115 14.53 0.39 -16.93
CA SER A 115 13.22 0.17 -17.58
C SER A 115 12.05 0.15 -16.62
N PHE A 116 12.29 0.10 -15.31
CA PHE A 116 11.23 0.21 -14.32
C PHE A 116 10.79 1.65 -14.13
N PHE A 117 9.50 1.89 -14.26
CA PHE A 117 8.85 3.08 -13.75
C PHE A 117 8.37 2.80 -12.32
N TYR A 118 8.57 3.75 -11.41
CA TYR A 118 8.04 3.66 -10.05
C TYR A 118 7.03 4.76 -9.74
N ALA A 119 6.11 4.47 -8.83
CA ALA A 119 5.18 5.45 -8.28
C ALA A 119 4.90 5.16 -6.80
N ASN A 120 4.94 6.22 -5.98
CA ASN A 120 4.66 6.17 -4.55
C ASN A 120 3.25 6.68 -4.26
N PHE A 121 2.38 5.82 -3.78
CA PHE A 121 0.99 6.10 -3.42
C PHE A 121 0.89 6.28 -1.90
N TYR A 122 0.81 7.50 -1.44
CA TYR A 122 0.64 7.83 -0.03
C TYR A 122 -0.84 7.85 0.34
N LEU A 123 -1.25 6.94 1.22
CA LEU A 123 -2.62 6.87 1.75
C LEU A 123 -2.71 7.67 3.05
N SER A 124 -3.44 8.77 3.03
CA SER A 124 -3.71 9.57 4.23
C SER A 124 -4.89 8.97 5.03
N PRO A 125 -5.09 9.33 6.32
CA PRO A 125 -6.15 8.72 7.15
C PRO A 125 -7.58 8.86 6.60
N LYS A 126 -7.82 9.79 5.69
CA LYS A 126 -9.14 9.98 5.05
C LYS A 126 -9.40 9.02 3.89
N ASP A 127 -8.33 8.48 3.29
CA ASP A 127 -8.41 7.71 2.06
C ASP A 127 -9.01 6.31 2.30
N TYR A 128 -9.38 5.63 1.24
CA TYR A 128 -9.77 4.22 1.23
C TYR A 128 -8.51 3.35 1.35
N HIS A 129 -8.45 2.49 2.40
CA HIS A 129 -7.22 1.79 2.76
C HIS A 129 -7.10 0.36 2.25
N HIS A 130 -7.98 -0.05 1.33
CA HIS A 130 -7.76 -1.28 0.58
C HIS A 130 -6.84 -0.99 -0.62
N TYR A 131 -6.15 -2.03 -1.06
CA TYR A 131 -5.32 -1.98 -2.25
C TYR A 131 -5.66 -3.14 -3.20
N HIS A 132 -5.55 -2.86 -4.49
CA HIS A 132 -6.07 -3.68 -5.57
C HIS A 132 -5.01 -3.96 -6.61
N ALA A 133 -5.20 -5.02 -7.42
CA ALA A 133 -4.33 -5.32 -8.53
C ALA A 133 -4.44 -4.22 -9.61
N PRO A 134 -3.31 -3.58 -9.99
CA PRO A 134 -3.31 -2.50 -11.00
C PRO A 134 -3.53 -3.01 -12.43
N CYS A 135 -3.31 -4.28 -12.68
CA CYS A 135 -3.52 -5.01 -13.93
C CYS A 135 -3.71 -6.50 -13.61
N ASP A 136 -3.94 -7.33 -14.61
CA ASP A 136 -3.90 -8.79 -14.46
C ASP A 136 -2.47 -9.22 -14.08
N LEU A 137 -2.33 -10.00 -13.02
CA LEU A 137 -1.03 -10.39 -12.45
C LEU A 137 -0.95 -11.89 -12.15
N GLU A 138 0.27 -12.42 -12.27
CA GLU A 138 0.68 -13.66 -11.66
C GLU A 138 1.67 -13.36 -10.52
N ILE A 139 1.24 -13.52 -9.27
CA ILE A 139 2.06 -13.32 -8.08
C ILE A 139 2.95 -14.55 -7.90
N LEU A 140 4.26 -14.34 -7.93
CA LEU A 140 5.28 -15.39 -7.82
C LEU A 140 5.73 -15.56 -6.38
N GLU A 141 5.88 -14.44 -5.67
CA GLU A 141 6.37 -14.40 -4.29
C GLU A 141 5.75 -13.24 -3.51
N ALA A 142 5.65 -13.42 -2.20
CA ALA A 142 5.46 -12.34 -1.25
C ALA A 142 6.64 -12.35 -0.26
N ARG A 143 7.39 -11.26 -0.21
CA ARG A 143 8.57 -11.10 0.65
C ARG A 143 8.23 -10.18 1.80
N TYR A 144 8.14 -10.70 3.01
CA TYR A 144 7.95 -9.92 4.22
C TYR A 144 9.31 -9.51 4.79
N PHE A 145 9.46 -8.24 5.08
CA PHE A 145 10.62 -7.65 5.74
C PHE A 145 10.20 -7.05 7.07
N ALA A 146 10.70 -7.61 8.15
CA ALA A 146 10.55 -7.01 9.47
C ALA A 146 11.32 -5.69 9.53
N GLY A 147 10.69 -4.65 10.08
CA GLY A 147 11.28 -3.32 10.11
C GLY A 147 10.72 -2.42 11.21
N LYS A 148 11.02 -1.15 11.13
CA LYS A 148 10.45 -0.09 11.97
C LYS A 148 9.03 0.23 11.48
N LEU A 149 8.30 0.94 12.32
CA LEU A 149 7.04 1.58 11.93
C LEU A 149 7.19 3.09 12.18
N LEU A 150 7.90 3.78 11.28
CA LEU A 150 8.03 5.22 11.30
C LEU A 150 6.90 5.85 10.47
N PRO A 151 6.43 7.08 10.82
CA PRO A 151 5.46 7.77 10.00
C PRO A 151 5.96 7.95 8.56
N VAL A 152 5.06 7.84 7.56
CA VAL A 152 5.39 8.03 6.14
C VAL A 152 4.87 9.36 5.58
N ASN A 153 4.57 10.32 6.45
CA ASN A 153 4.20 11.68 6.05
C ASN A 153 5.43 12.48 5.58
N LYS A 154 5.19 13.54 4.82
CA LYS A 154 6.26 14.38 4.23
C LYS A 154 7.36 14.77 5.22
N PRO A 155 7.06 15.30 6.43
CA PRO A 155 8.12 15.65 7.41
C PRO A 155 9.01 14.48 7.80
N SER A 156 8.45 13.29 7.99
CA SER A 156 9.20 12.09 8.35
C SER A 156 10.07 11.59 7.19
N LEU A 157 9.54 11.64 5.96
CA LEU A 157 10.27 11.27 4.74
C LEU A 157 11.49 12.16 4.52
N TYR A 158 11.41 13.47 4.79
CA TYR A 158 12.57 14.38 4.71
C TYR A 158 13.60 14.15 5.82
N LYS A 159 13.14 13.72 7.01
CA LYS A 159 14.02 13.55 8.17
C LYS A 159 14.78 12.22 8.16
N ASN A 160 14.23 11.17 7.59
CA ASN A 160 14.76 9.82 7.69
C ASN A 160 15.18 9.29 6.31
N LYS A 161 16.48 9.13 6.07
CA LYS A 161 16.98 8.46 4.87
C LYS A 161 16.55 7.00 4.83
N ASN A 162 16.30 6.47 3.65
CA ASN A 162 15.89 5.07 3.41
C ASN A 162 14.68 4.64 4.24
N LEU A 163 13.72 5.56 4.47
CA LEU A 163 12.59 5.30 5.37
C LEU A 163 11.76 4.10 4.90
N PHE A 164 11.44 4.03 3.61
CA PHE A 164 10.66 2.92 3.05
C PHE A 164 11.38 1.57 3.20
N VAL A 165 12.71 1.55 2.96
CA VAL A 165 13.55 0.36 3.13
C VAL A 165 13.66 -0.06 4.60
N GLY A 166 13.70 0.92 5.51
CA GLY A 166 13.81 0.67 6.95
C GLY A 166 12.50 0.31 7.64
N ASN A 167 11.35 0.62 7.03
CA ASN A 167 10.05 0.27 7.57
C ASN A 167 9.68 -1.18 7.27
N GLU A 168 8.85 -1.75 8.15
CA GLU A 168 8.20 -3.04 7.91
C GLU A 168 7.42 -2.98 6.59
N ARG A 169 7.56 -4.02 5.77
CA ARG A 169 6.93 -4.04 4.45
C ARG A 169 6.71 -5.44 3.91
N VAL A 170 5.81 -5.56 2.96
CA VAL A 170 5.65 -6.76 2.13
C VAL A 170 5.81 -6.36 0.68
N ALA A 171 6.76 -6.98 -0.02
CA ALA A 171 6.97 -6.81 -1.45
C ALA A 171 6.41 -8.03 -2.19
N LEU A 172 5.40 -7.82 -3.02
CA LEU A 172 4.93 -8.84 -3.96
C LEU A 172 5.80 -8.79 -5.20
N VAL A 173 6.32 -9.94 -5.59
CA VAL A 173 7.02 -10.15 -6.85
C VAL A 173 6.03 -10.78 -7.82
N ALA A 174 5.71 -10.08 -8.88
CA ALA A 174 4.71 -10.51 -9.85
C ALA A 174 5.18 -10.29 -11.29
N LYS A 175 4.43 -10.82 -12.22
CA LYS A 175 4.52 -10.51 -13.65
C LYS A 175 3.13 -10.23 -14.19
N ASP A 176 3.07 -9.36 -15.20
CA ASP A 176 1.83 -9.13 -15.96
C ASP A 176 1.58 -10.26 -16.97
N ILE A 177 0.49 -10.15 -17.74
CA ILE A 177 0.12 -11.13 -18.77
C ILE A 177 1.11 -11.20 -19.93
N GLN A 178 1.97 -10.20 -20.11
CA GLN A 178 3.03 -10.16 -21.15
C GLN A 178 4.36 -10.70 -20.61
N GLY A 179 4.42 -11.03 -19.31
CA GLY A 179 5.62 -11.53 -18.65
C GLY A 179 6.54 -10.45 -18.09
N ASN A 180 6.18 -9.16 -18.17
CA ASN A 180 6.96 -8.08 -17.61
C ASN A 180 6.92 -8.12 -16.08
N ARG A 181 8.06 -7.87 -15.45
CA ARG A 181 8.20 -7.87 -14.00
C ARG A 181 7.48 -6.66 -13.39
N LEU A 182 6.78 -6.93 -12.29
CA LEU A 182 6.14 -5.93 -11.45
C LEU A 182 6.44 -6.21 -9.98
N TYR A 183 6.71 -5.14 -9.22
CA TYR A 183 6.77 -5.22 -7.77
C TYR A 183 5.69 -4.30 -7.17
N PHE A 184 4.92 -4.88 -6.26
CA PHE A 184 3.92 -4.16 -5.49
C PHE A 184 4.35 -4.19 -4.02
N VAL A 185 4.75 -3.03 -3.48
CA VAL A 185 5.30 -2.97 -2.13
C VAL A 185 4.34 -2.23 -1.20
N ALA A 186 3.77 -2.97 -0.24
CA ALA A 186 3.01 -2.39 0.86
C ALA A 186 3.98 -2.04 1.99
N VAL A 187 4.14 -0.74 2.28
CA VAL A 187 5.05 -0.23 3.32
C VAL A 187 4.23 0.17 4.54
N GLY A 188 4.50 -0.45 5.68
CA GLY A 188 3.90 -0.11 6.96
C GLY A 188 4.37 1.23 7.53
N ALA A 189 3.58 1.82 8.41
CA ALA A 189 3.90 3.10 9.05
C ALA A 189 3.52 3.10 10.53
N LEU A 190 3.81 4.18 11.24
CA LEU A 190 3.41 4.34 12.64
C LEU A 190 1.89 4.22 12.78
N ASN A 191 1.46 3.52 13.79
CA ASN A 191 0.07 3.13 14.06
C ASN A 191 -0.52 2.13 13.06
N VAL A 192 0.24 1.62 12.09
CA VAL A 192 -0.20 0.51 11.23
C VAL A 192 -0.24 -0.77 12.05
N GLY A 193 -1.44 -1.26 12.33
CA GLY A 193 -1.63 -2.48 13.09
C GLY A 193 -1.16 -3.68 12.31
N LYS A 194 -1.60 -3.81 11.07
CA LYS A 194 -1.28 -4.94 10.17
C LYS A 194 -1.47 -4.54 8.71
N MET A 195 -0.76 -5.25 7.85
CA MET A 195 -1.03 -5.35 6.42
C MET A 195 -1.67 -6.71 6.19
N ARG A 196 -2.86 -6.75 5.62
CA ARG A 196 -3.58 -8.00 5.33
C ARG A 196 -3.55 -8.27 3.83
N PHE A 197 -3.38 -9.54 3.47
CA PHE A 197 -3.42 -9.99 2.10
C PHE A 197 -4.54 -11.03 1.94
N ASN A 198 -5.47 -10.79 1.00
CA ASN A 198 -6.65 -11.63 0.83
C ASN A 198 -6.32 -12.96 0.15
N PHE A 199 -5.28 -12.98 -0.69
CA PHE A 199 -4.85 -14.15 -1.43
C PHE A 199 -4.01 -15.12 -0.59
N ASP A 200 -3.38 -14.65 0.52
CA ASP A 200 -2.62 -15.52 1.44
C ASP A 200 -2.68 -15.00 2.86
N LYS A 201 -3.45 -15.71 3.70
CA LYS A 201 -3.62 -15.38 5.13
C LYS A 201 -2.42 -15.77 6.00
N ASN A 202 -1.44 -16.50 5.45
CA ASN A 202 -0.23 -16.87 6.20
C ASN A 202 0.77 -15.71 6.29
N ILE A 203 0.63 -14.67 5.44
CA ILE A 203 1.46 -13.47 5.51
C ILE A 203 1.11 -12.72 6.79
N GLN A 204 1.99 -12.80 7.79
CA GLN A 204 1.81 -12.14 9.08
C GLN A 204 2.74 -10.93 9.20
N THR A 205 2.16 -9.76 9.44
CA THR A 205 2.89 -8.51 9.67
C THR A 205 2.71 -8.04 11.11
N ASN A 206 3.61 -7.16 11.58
CA ASN A 206 3.69 -6.70 12.96
C ASN A 206 3.77 -7.85 13.98
N ALA A 207 4.39 -8.96 13.57
CA ALA A 207 4.59 -10.13 14.40
C ALA A 207 5.63 -9.87 15.51
N LYS A 208 5.50 -10.62 16.62
CA LYS A 208 6.49 -10.55 17.72
C LYS A 208 7.86 -11.07 17.30
N ALA A 209 7.89 -12.14 16.50
CA ALA A 209 9.10 -12.69 15.91
C ALA A 209 9.45 -11.86 14.66
N ARG A 210 10.52 -11.09 14.75
CA ARG A 210 10.96 -10.14 13.74
C ARG A 210 11.94 -10.80 12.78
N PHE A 211 11.47 -11.58 11.84
CA PHE A 211 12.31 -12.19 10.80
C PHE A 211 11.75 -11.90 9.42
N THR A 212 12.63 -11.76 8.46
CA THR A 212 12.27 -11.68 7.05
C THR A 212 11.84 -13.06 6.58
N GLN A 213 10.74 -13.12 5.84
CA GLN A 213 10.17 -14.37 5.33
C GLN A 213 9.72 -14.21 3.89
N THR A 214 10.02 -15.21 3.07
CA THR A 214 9.53 -15.29 1.69
C THR A 214 8.51 -16.41 1.58
N TYR A 215 7.38 -16.08 0.95
CA TYR A 215 6.33 -17.01 0.56
C TYR A 215 6.39 -17.16 -0.96
N SER A 216 6.71 -18.34 -1.45
CA SER A 216 6.82 -18.64 -2.88
C SER A 216 5.59 -19.42 -3.34
N TYR A 217 5.07 -19.08 -4.50
CA TYR A 217 3.86 -19.67 -5.05
C TYR A 217 4.16 -20.46 -6.32
N ASN A 218 3.92 -21.79 -6.26
CA ASN A 218 4.04 -22.69 -7.40
C ASN A 218 2.85 -23.66 -7.41
N PRO A 219 1.86 -23.50 -8.34
CA PRO A 219 1.81 -22.49 -9.41
C PRO A 219 1.62 -21.05 -8.86
N PRO A 220 1.95 -20.01 -9.67
CA PRO A 220 1.72 -18.61 -9.30
C PRO A 220 0.25 -18.31 -9.00
N ILE A 221 -0.01 -17.39 -8.07
CA ILE A 221 -1.37 -16.93 -7.76
C ILE A 221 -1.81 -15.93 -8.82
N LYS A 222 -2.90 -16.26 -9.53
CA LYS A 222 -3.48 -15.38 -10.55
C LYS A 222 -4.50 -14.45 -9.93
N VAL A 223 -4.34 -13.16 -10.17
CA VAL A 223 -5.29 -12.12 -9.78
C VAL A 223 -5.65 -11.25 -10.97
N LYS A 224 -6.90 -10.80 -11.00
CA LYS A 224 -7.41 -9.94 -12.07
C LYS A 224 -7.25 -8.47 -11.71
N LYS A 225 -7.14 -7.62 -12.72
CA LYS A 225 -7.20 -6.17 -12.55
C LYS A 225 -8.41 -5.77 -11.72
N GLY A 226 -8.18 -4.98 -10.67
CA GLY A 226 -9.21 -4.54 -9.74
C GLY A 226 -9.48 -5.50 -8.57
N ASP A 227 -8.98 -6.75 -8.59
CA ASP A 227 -9.11 -7.66 -7.46
C ASP A 227 -8.54 -7.03 -6.19
N ASN A 228 -9.28 -7.16 -5.09
CA ASN A 228 -8.84 -6.67 -3.79
C ASN A 228 -7.71 -7.55 -3.24
N LEU A 229 -6.49 -7.05 -3.29
CA LEU A 229 -5.30 -7.75 -2.78
C LEU A 229 -5.24 -7.76 -1.26
N GLY A 230 -5.85 -6.75 -0.60
CA GLY A 230 -5.80 -6.61 0.85
C GLY A 230 -6.08 -5.20 1.34
N ASN A 231 -5.72 -4.95 2.60
CA ASN A 231 -5.88 -3.65 3.22
C ASN A 231 -4.83 -3.36 4.29
N PHE A 232 -4.65 -2.09 4.59
CA PHE A 232 -3.91 -1.64 5.75
C PHE A 232 -4.85 -1.46 6.96
N GLU A 233 -4.41 -1.89 8.13
CA GLU A 233 -5.02 -1.50 9.40
C GLU A 233 -4.29 -0.27 9.95
N MET A 234 -4.61 0.93 9.46
CA MET A 234 -4.04 2.27 9.71
C MET A 234 -2.83 2.62 8.80
N GLY A 235 -2.92 3.79 8.19
CA GLY A 235 -2.09 4.60 7.27
C GLY A 235 -0.74 4.10 6.76
N SER A 236 -0.50 4.24 5.42
CA SER A 236 0.70 3.67 4.81
C SER A 236 0.98 4.16 3.40
N THR A 237 1.89 3.49 2.70
CA THR A 237 2.27 3.79 1.31
C THR A 237 2.33 2.50 0.50
N ILE A 238 1.82 2.55 -0.73
CA ILE A 238 2.12 1.57 -1.76
C ILE A 238 3.22 2.13 -2.65
N VAL A 239 4.21 1.32 -2.97
CA VAL A 239 5.19 1.62 -4.01
C VAL A 239 5.04 0.59 -5.12
N LEU A 240 4.77 1.05 -6.34
CA LEU A 240 4.77 0.20 -7.53
C LEU A 240 6.08 0.38 -8.29
N PHE A 241 6.62 -0.73 -8.81
CA PHE A 241 7.63 -0.73 -9.85
C PHE A 241 7.09 -1.58 -11.00
N ILE A 242 6.99 -1.00 -12.19
CA ILE A 242 6.41 -1.66 -13.35
C ILE A 242 7.32 -1.45 -14.56
N GLN A 243 7.56 -2.51 -15.31
CA GLN A 243 8.28 -2.44 -16.59
C GLN A 243 7.32 -2.18 -17.75
N ASN A 244 7.88 -1.71 -18.85
CA ASN A 244 7.19 -1.59 -20.15
C ASN A 244 5.85 -0.82 -20.11
N THR A 245 5.82 0.29 -19.36
CA THR A 245 4.60 1.07 -19.14
C THR A 245 4.87 2.55 -19.39
N ALA A 246 3.99 3.21 -20.14
CA ALA A 246 3.93 4.65 -20.25
C ALA A 246 2.98 5.19 -19.18
N PHE A 247 3.53 5.82 -18.14
CA PHE A 247 2.73 6.48 -17.11
C PHE A 247 2.40 7.93 -17.49
N LYS A 248 1.24 8.38 -17.04
CA LYS A 248 0.88 9.80 -17.02
C LYS A 248 1.79 10.55 -16.04
N ASP A 249 1.97 11.84 -16.24
CA ASP A 249 2.58 12.69 -15.21
C ASP A 249 1.58 12.88 -14.06
N LEU A 250 1.79 12.12 -12.99
CA LEU A 250 0.90 12.03 -11.83
C LEU A 250 1.54 12.55 -10.54
N LYS A 251 2.75 13.09 -10.62
CA LYS A 251 3.43 13.62 -9.44
C LYS A 251 2.62 14.71 -8.76
N GLU A 252 2.50 14.60 -7.44
CA GLU A 252 1.69 15.49 -6.58
C GLU A 252 0.19 15.53 -6.94
N LYS A 253 -0.34 14.50 -7.64
CA LYS A 253 -1.76 14.36 -7.95
C LYS A 253 -2.41 13.32 -7.05
N SER A 254 -3.64 13.60 -6.63
CA SER A 254 -4.49 12.61 -5.95
C SER A 254 -5.15 11.73 -6.99
N VAL A 255 -5.21 10.44 -6.71
CA VAL A 255 -5.89 9.43 -7.51
C VAL A 255 -6.83 8.62 -6.63
N LYS A 256 -7.89 8.08 -7.23
CA LYS A 256 -8.75 7.08 -6.61
C LYS A 256 -8.48 5.70 -7.21
N PHE A 257 -8.68 4.65 -6.42
CA PHE A 257 -8.69 3.28 -6.93
C PHE A 257 -9.55 3.18 -8.20
N GLY A 258 -8.98 2.56 -9.24
CA GLY A 258 -9.62 2.36 -10.53
C GLY A 258 -9.32 3.42 -11.58
N GLU A 259 -8.79 4.59 -11.22
CA GLU A 259 -8.39 5.60 -12.20
C GLU A 259 -7.21 5.12 -13.07
N SER A 260 -7.27 5.36 -14.38
CA SER A 260 -6.16 5.02 -15.30
C SER A 260 -4.93 5.87 -14.99
N ILE A 261 -3.81 5.21 -14.69
CA ILE A 261 -2.52 5.86 -14.38
C ILE A 261 -1.46 5.67 -15.46
N GLY A 262 -1.64 4.73 -16.36
CA GLY A 262 -0.68 4.46 -17.45
C GLY A 262 -1.18 3.39 -18.40
N GLU A 263 -0.37 3.13 -19.42
CA GLU A 263 -0.64 2.14 -20.44
C GLU A 263 0.58 1.25 -20.64
N PHE A 264 0.36 -0.06 -20.77
CA PHE A 264 1.41 -0.99 -21.17
C PHE A 264 1.68 -0.82 -22.66
N HIS A 265 2.95 -0.80 -23.03
CA HIS A 265 3.33 -0.83 -24.45
C HIS A 265 2.92 -2.16 -25.08
N ALA A 266 2.40 -2.12 -26.27
CA ALA A 266 2.23 -3.33 -27.07
C ALA A 266 3.62 -3.89 -27.42
N ASN A 267 3.82 -5.20 -27.22
CA ASN A 267 5.01 -5.91 -27.67
C ASN A 267 4.95 -6.11 -29.17
#